data_534d4ebf1495b6236207ac4ec1f59c5a
#
_entry.id   534d4ebf1495b6236207ac4ec1f59c5a
#
_cell.length_a   1.000
_cell.length_b   1.000
_cell.length_c   1.000
_cell.angle_alpha   90.00
_cell.angle_beta   90.00
_cell.angle_gamma   90.00
#
_symmetry.space_group_name_H-M   'P 1'
#
loop_
_entity.id
_entity.type
_entity.pdbx_description
1 polymer ?
#
loop_
_entity_poly.entity_id
_entity_poly.type
_entity_poly.pdbx_seq_one_letter_code
_entity_poly.pdbx_strand_id
1 'polypeptide(L)'
;MGHAIHGYPPAWDPRASRAFLEAVTKPGSPVYCLATLNLDKWTSGSAYDQWMGRWSRLLADEFLKWLCVSSGARWLDVCCGSGVVTEAIAEFCSPASIVGIDASPAQIAFARVHRTHSGITFELSDARAVPFPDASFDAAVCGLGLNYISEPARALQEMQRVTRSGGTIAAYVWDYAQGVRFLREFWDAAIAVDPEARAFDQGRRFPMCSLDGLRTLFQVIEVKEVKLSALQVVTRFASFDEYWAPLLSGQGSAPNYLASRDAQIRAAVRNRLQAFLPTDAQGSIEMPARAWAIRARRA
;
A
#
# COMPACT_ATOMS: atom_id res chain seq x y z
N MET A 1 -9.80 -17.93 28.24
CA MET A 1 -11.20 -17.77 27.76
C MET A 1 -11.13 -17.13 26.39
N GLY A 2 -11.41 -17.90 25.34
CA GLY A 2 -11.26 -17.45 23.96
C GLY A 2 -12.40 -16.54 23.54
N HIS A 3 -12.07 -15.38 23.00
CA HIS A 3 -13.05 -14.54 22.33
C HIS A 3 -13.16 -14.98 20.87
N ALA A 4 -14.29 -15.57 20.53
CA ALA A 4 -14.68 -15.92 19.18
C ALA A 4 -14.87 -14.64 18.36
N ILE A 5 -14.13 -14.51 17.26
CA ILE A 5 -14.35 -13.47 16.26
C ILE A 5 -15.55 -13.91 15.41
N HIS A 6 -16.70 -13.29 15.66
CA HIS A 6 -17.91 -13.47 14.85
C HIS A 6 -17.88 -12.52 13.65
N GLY A 7 -18.21 -13.06 12.46
CA GLY A 7 -18.67 -12.31 11.30
C GLY A 7 -17.78 -12.39 10.07
N TYR A 8 -17.70 -13.55 9.41
CA TYR A 8 -17.35 -13.59 7.98
C TYR A 8 -18.57 -13.12 7.18
N PRO A 9 -18.40 -12.24 6.19
CA PRO A 9 -19.48 -11.88 5.28
C PRO A 9 -19.87 -13.08 4.39
N PRO A 10 -21.08 -13.05 3.78
CA PRO A 10 -21.65 -14.17 3.06
C PRO A 10 -20.84 -14.59 1.84
N ALA A 11 -21.06 -15.83 1.40
CA ALA A 11 -20.35 -16.53 0.35
C ALA A 11 -20.10 -15.69 -0.92
N TRP A 12 -18.89 -15.83 -1.45
CA TRP A 12 -18.39 -15.27 -2.70
C TRP A 12 -19.35 -15.48 -3.88
N ASP A 13 -19.73 -14.38 -4.56
CA ASP A 13 -20.47 -14.40 -5.84
C ASP A 13 -19.50 -14.25 -7.03
N PRO A 14 -19.37 -15.29 -7.88
CA PRO A 14 -18.53 -15.22 -9.07
C PRO A 14 -18.88 -14.11 -10.06
N ARG A 15 -20.14 -13.65 -10.07
CA ARG A 15 -20.62 -12.59 -10.98
C ARG A 15 -20.18 -11.22 -10.53
N ALA A 16 -20.13 -10.98 -9.21
CA ALA A 16 -19.61 -9.74 -8.65
C ALA A 16 -18.10 -9.59 -8.94
N SER A 17 -17.35 -10.70 -8.93
CA SER A 17 -15.92 -10.73 -9.26
C SER A 17 -15.64 -10.41 -10.73
N ARG A 18 -16.49 -10.88 -11.65
CA ARG A 18 -16.34 -10.58 -13.08
C ARG A 18 -16.61 -9.11 -13.38
N ALA A 19 -17.68 -8.55 -12.79
CA ALA A 19 -17.98 -7.12 -12.91
C ALA A 19 -16.89 -6.24 -12.31
N PHE A 20 -16.25 -6.68 -11.20
CA PHE A 20 -15.12 -5.99 -10.59
C PHE A 20 -13.88 -6.05 -11.50
N LEU A 21 -13.54 -7.22 -12.08
CA LEU A 21 -12.44 -7.35 -13.04
C LEU A 21 -12.66 -6.45 -14.26
N GLU A 22 -13.87 -6.43 -14.82
CA GLU A 22 -14.21 -5.53 -15.92
C GLU A 22 -14.07 -4.06 -15.51
N ALA A 23 -14.44 -3.69 -14.29
CA ALA A 23 -14.32 -2.33 -13.78
C ALA A 23 -12.87 -1.89 -13.55
N VAL A 24 -11.98 -2.76 -13.05
CA VAL A 24 -10.56 -2.43 -12.80
C VAL A 24 -9.68 -2.57 -14.03
N THR A 25 -10.14 -3.30 -15.07
CA THR A 25 -9.37 -3.52 -16.31
C THR A 25 -9.84 -2.65 -17.48
N LYS A 26 -11.05 -2.07 -17.42
CA LYS A 26 -11.63 -1.32 -18.54
C LYS A 26 -11.27 0.16 -18.47
N PRO A 27 -10.51 0.70 -19.43
CA PRO A 27 -10.27 2.15 -19.54
C PRO A 27 -11.58 2.93 -19.58
N GLY A 28 -11.70 3.98 -18.73
CA GLY A 28 -12.90 4.82 -18.65
C GLY A 28 -13.99 4.35 -17.71
N SER A 29 -13.80 3.25 -16.96
CA SER A 29 -14.75 2.88 -15.89
C SER A 29 -14.69 3.90 -14.73
N PRO A 30 -15.80 4.11 -13.98
CA PRO A 30 -15.80 5.01 -12.81
C PRO A 30 -14.73 4.64 -11.77
N VAL A 31 -14.44 3.35 -11.59
CA VAL A 31 -13.40 2.85 -10.68
C VAL A 31 -12.01 3.20 -11.22
N TYR A 32 -11.80 3.11 -12.54
CA TYR A 32 -10.57 3.49 -13.22
C TYR A 32 -10.35 5.01 -13.18
N CYS A 33 -11.39 5.82 -13.39
CA CYS A 33 -11.33 7.28 -13.36
C CYS A 33 -11.06 7.85 -11.96
N LEU A 34 -11.60 7.24 -10.90
CA LEU A 34 -11.39 7.68 -9.52
C LEU A 34 -9.94 7.40 -9.03
N ALA A 35 -9.30 6.36 -9.52
CA ALA A 35 -7.90 6.06 -9.22
C ALA A 35 -6.92 7.07 -9.87
N THR A 36 -7.33 7.74 -10.95
CA THR A 36 -6.49 8.69 -11.70
C THR A 36 -6.61 10.15 -11.26
N LEU A 37 -7.48 10.46 -10.29
CA LEU A 37 -7.47 11.78 -9.68
C LEU A 37 -6.12 11.98 -8.99
N ASN A 38 -5.45 13.08 -9.33
CA ASN A 38 -4.12 13.52 -8.90
C ASN A 38 -3.98 13.76 -7.37
N LEU A 39 -4.86 13.12 -6.57
CA LEU A 39 -5.04 13.31 -5.14
C LEU A 39 -3.98 12.61 -4.28
N ASP A 40 -3.33 11.58 -4.85
CA ASP A 40 -2.36 10.74 -4.12
C ASP A 40 -0.92 10.98 -4.59
N LYS A 41 -0.62 12.17 -5.13
CA LYS A 41 0.75 12.51 -5.55
C LYS A 41 1.66 12.59 -4.34
N TRP A 42 2.70 11.78 -4.40
CA TRP A 42 3.88 11.86 -3.56
C TRP A 42 5.01 12.48 -4.40
N THR A 43 5.18 13.79 -4.33
CA THR A 43 6.20 14.51 -5.09
C THR A 43 7.55 14.53 -4.39
N SER A 44 7.62 14.05 -3.14
CA SER A 44 8.83 13.99 -2.33
C SER A 44 8.90 12.66 -1.58
N GLY A 45 10.01 11.93 -1.77
CA GLY A 45 10.31 10.72 -0.99
C GLY A 45 10.42 10.99 0.51
N SER A 46 10.95 12.17 0.89
CA SER A 46 11.06 12.56 2.30
C SER A 46 9.71 12.77 2.99
N ALA A 47 8.73 13.37 2.30
CA ALA A 47 7.41 13.58 2.88
C ALA A 47 6.65 12.26 3.10
N TYR A 48 6.76 11.31 2.16
CA TYR A 48 6.25 9.96 2.36
C TYR A 48 6.94 9.28 3.56
N ASP A 49 8.26 9.34 3.60
CA ASP A 49 9.07 8.67 4.63
C ASP A 49 8.77 9.20 6.05
N GLN A 50 8.52 10.50 6.19
CA GLN A 50 8.15 11.14 7.45
C GLN A 50 6.73 10.79 7.92
N TRP A 51 5.78 10.61 7.00
CA TRP A 51 4.38 10.32 7.33
C TRP A 51 4.09 8.83 7.37
N MET A 52 4.09 8.18 6.22
CA MET A 52 3.71 6.77 6.09
C MET A 52 4.90 5.81 6.21
N GLY A 53 6.11 6.27 5.88
CA GLY A 53 7.31 5.43 5.78
C GLY A 53 7.65 4.70 7.07
N ARG A 54 7.49 5.35 8.22
CA ARG A 54 7.73 4.71 9.53
C ARG A 54 6.83 3.49 9.78
N TRP A 55 5.58 3.54 9.34
CA TRP A 55 4.64 2.42 9.45
C TRP A 55 4.86 1.40 8.35
N SER A 56 5.22 1.87 7.15
CA SER A 56 5.56 1.00 6.02
C SER A 56 6.77 0.12 6.31
N ARG A 57 7.77 0.61 7.07
CA ARG A 57 8.92 -0.21 7.54
C ARG A 57 8.46 -1.37 8.42
N LEU A 58 7.71 -1.09 9.47
CA LEU A 58 7.18 -2.13 10.36
C LEU A 58 6.38 -3.19 9.59
N LEU A 59 5.59 -2.73 8.62
CA LEU A 59 4.78 -3.62 7.79
C LEU A 59 5.63 -4.44 6.82
N ALA A 60 6.71 -3.87 6.26
CA ALA A 60 7.64 -4.59 5.39
C ALA A 60 8.30 -5.76 6.13
N ASP A 61 8.71 -5.58 7.38
CA ASP A 61 9.28 -6.65 8.22
C ASP A 61 8.29 -7.80 8.42
N GLU A 62 7.04 -7.50 8.76
CA GLU A 62 5.99 -8.52 8.92
C GLU A 62 5.67 -9.23 7.59
N PHE A 63 5.68 -8.50 6.49
CA PHE A 63 5.48 -9.06 5.15
C PHE A 63 6.60 -10.02 4.78
N LEU A 64 7.86 -9.64 4.95
CA LEU A 64 9.02 -10.48 4.60
C LEU A 64 9.10 -11.73 5.46
N LYS A 65 8.81 -11.64 6.77
CA LYS A 65 8.69 -12.81 7.65
C LYS A 65 7.62 -13.79 7.14
N TRP A 66 6.48 -13.27 6.71
CA TRP A 66 5.39 -14.10 6.19
C TRP A 66 5.70 -14.70 4.82
N LEU A 67 6.48 -14.03 3.96
CA LEU A 67 6.83 -14.53 2.63
C LEU A 67 7.69 -15.78 2.69
N CYS A 68 8.64 -15.88 3.59
CA CYS A 68 9.57 -16.99 3.74
C CYS A 68 10.29 -17.35 2.42
N VAL A 69 10.87 -16.38 1.73
CA VAL A 69 11.69 -16.61 0.54
C VAL A 69 13.09 -17.04 0.98
N SER A 70 13.68 -18.03 0.30
CA SER A 70 15.01 -18.55 0.64
C SER A 70 16.09 -17.49 0.44
N SER A 71 17.16 -17.57 1.24
CA SER A 71 18.37 -16.75 1.05
C SER A 71 19.01 -16.97 -0.34
N GLY A 72 19.76 -16.01 -0.82
CA GLY A 72 20.39 -16.07 -2.12
C GLY A 72 19.44 -15.80 -3.30
N ALA A 73 18.20 -15.39 -3.05
CA ALA A 73 17.22 -15.06 -4.08
C ALA A 73 17.56 -13.72 -4.78
N ARG A 74 17.25 -13.64 -6.07
CA ARG A 74 17.24 -12.40 -6.85
C ARG A 74 15.85 -11.78 -6.74
N TRP A 75 15.77 -10.55 -6.25
CA TRP A 75 14.52 -9.88 -5.96
C TRP A 75 14.24 -8.72 -6.92
N LEU A 76 12.97 -8.56 -7.26
CA LEU A 76 12.41 -7.37 -7.88
C LEU A 76 11.39 -6.74 -6.91
N ASP A 77 11.61 -5.48 -6.54
CA ASP A 77 10.66 -4.67 -5.77
C ASP A 77 9.97 -3.68 -6.72
N VAL A 78 8.71 -3.92 -7.03
CA VAL A 78 7.89 -3.16 -7.99
C VAL A 78 7.14 -2.05 -7.27
N CYS A 79 7.21 -0.82 -7.79
CA CYS A 79 6.75 0.40 -7.11
C CYS A 79 7.48 0.59 -5.78
N CYS A 80 8.80 0.49 -5.82
CA CYS A 80 9.65 0.52 -4.63
C CYS A 80 9.61 1.85 -3.86
N GLY A 81 9.12 2.92 -4.48
CA GLY A 81 9.00 4.24 -3.88
C GLY A 81 10.33 4.72 -3.30
N SER A 82 10.35 5.13 -2.04
CA SER A 82 11.54 5.54 -1.29
C SER A 82 12.47 4.37 -0.91
N GLY A 83 12.19 3.13 -1.38
CA GLY A 83 13.04 1.95 -1.17
C GLY A 83 12.86 1.25 0.18
N VAL A 84 11.73 1.42 0.86
CA VAL A 84 11.48 0.84 2.19
C VAL A 84 11.49 -0.69 2.15
N VAL A 85 10.79 -1.31 1.21
CA VAL A 85 10.75 -2.79 1.06
C VAL A 85 12.09 -3.30 0.54
N THR A 86 12.69 -2.57 -0.41
CA THR A 86 14.02 -2.90 -0.96
C THR A 86 15.08 -2.98 0.15
N GLU A 87 15.11 -2.00 1.05
CA GLU A 87 16.03 -1.97 2.20
C GLU A 87 15.78 -3.13 3.17
N ALA A 88 14.51 -3.36 3.52
CA ALA A 88 14.13 -4.47 4.40
C ALA A 88 14.52 -5.84 3.81
N ILE A 89 14.41 -6.04 2.48
CA ILE A 89 14.89 -7.26 1.80
C ILE A 89 16.40 -7.41 1.99
N ALA A 90 17.17 -6.31 1.82
CA ALA A 90 18.62 -6.34 1.98
C ALA A 90 19.03 -6.71 3.42
N GLU A 91 18.32 -6.17 4.41
CA GLU A 91 18.61 -6.40 5.83
C GLU A 91 18.25 -7.81 6.30
N PHE A 92 17.09 -8.34 5.86
CA PHE A 92 16.52 -9.54 6.48
C PHE A 92 16.55 -10.81 5.61
N CYS A 93 16.71 -10.69 4.28
CA CYS A 93 16.53 -11.83 3.38
C CYS A 93 17.84 -12.42 2.82
N SER A 94 18.98 -11.83 3.10
CA SER A 94 20.29 -12.24 2.51
C SER A 94 20.17 -12.48 1.00
N PRO A 95 19.77 -11.51 0.19
CA PRO A 95 19.53 -11.66 -1.25
C PRO A 95 20.82 -11.80 -2.03
N ALA A 96 20.79 -12.46 -3.20
CA ALA A 96 21.89 -12.41 -4.18
C ALA A 96 21.95 -11.04 -4.88
N SER A 97 20.80 -10.45 -5.18
CA SER A 97 20.66 -9.11 -5.73
C SER A 97 19.23 -8.60 -5.52
N ILE A 98 19.09 -7.26 -5.50
CA ILE A 98 17.79 -6.60 -5.44
C ILE A 98 17.75 -5.48 -6.47
N VAL A 99 16.66 -5.46 -7.24
CA VAL A 99 16.32 -4.34 -8.11
C VAL A 99 15.02 -3.75 -7.62
N GLY A 100 15.03 -2.45 -7.28
CA GLY A 100 13.82 -1.67 -7.01
C GLY A 100 13.47 -0.84 -8.23
N ILE A 101 12.21 -0.91 -8.70
CA ILE A 101 11.71 -0.08 -9.80
C ILE A 101 10.54 0.79 -9.35
N ASP A 102 10.52 2.03 -9.83
CA ASP A 102 9.42 2.97 -9.62
C ASP A 102 9.29 3.92 -10.81
N ALA A 103 8.09 4.38 -11.11
CA ALA A 103 7.83 5.33 -12.19
C ALA A 103 8.10 6.80 -11.80
N SER A 104 8.35 7.08 -10.52
CA SER A 104 8.62 8.42 -10.01
C SER A 104 10.11 8.73 -9.98
N PRO A 105 10.61 9.69 -10.80
CA PRO A 105 12.02 10.10 -10.74
C PRO A 105 12.44 10.61 -9.36
N ALA A 106 11.52 11.29 -8.63
CA ALA A 106 11.80 11.83 -7.31
C ALA A 106 11.99 10.72 -6.25
N GLN A 107 11.18 9.66 -6.32
CA GLN A 107 11.31 8.50 -5.43
C GLN A 107 12.61 7.75 -5.70
N ILE A 108 12.94 7.47 -6.96
CA ILE A 108 14.19 6.79 -7.34
C ILE A 108 15.41 7.62 -6.94
N ALA A 109 15.39 8.94 -7.14
CA ALA A 109 16.48 9.81 -6.70
C ALA A 109 16.66 9.76 -5.17
N PHE A 110 15.57 9.80 -4.42
CA PHE A 110 15.60 9.68 -2.97
C PHE A 110 16.15 8.31 -2.53
N ALA A 111 15.64 7.21 -3.10
CA ALA A 111 16.05 5.86 -2.76
C ALA A 111 17.57 5.64 -3.00
N ARG A 112 18.09 6.10 -4.14
CA ARG A 112 19.53 6.00 -4.46
C ARG A 112 20.46 6.69 -3.46
N VAL A 113 19.99 7.77 -2.84
CA VAL A 113 20.77 8.53 -1.85
C VAL A 113 20.68 7.91 -0.45
N HIS A 114 19.50 7.39 -0.07
CA HIS A 114 19.22 7.01 1.31
C HIS A 114 19.27 5.50 1.57
N ARG A 115 19.29 4.66 0.51
CA ARG A 115 19.31 3.20 0.60
C ARG A 115 20.59 2.66 -0.05
N THR A 116 21.64 2.58 0.73
CA THR A 116 23.01 2.36 0.22
C THR A 116 23.58 0.95 0.49
N HIS A 117 22.71 -0.03 0.81
CA HIS A 117 23.17 -1.42 0.96
C HIS A 117 23.79 -1.93 -0.33
N SER A 118 24.89 -2.67 -0.20
CA SER A 118 25.54 -3.34 -1.35
C SER A 118 24.56 -4.37 -1.96
N GLY A 119 24.53 -4.43 -3.30
CA GLY A 119 23.64 -5.36 -4.02
C GLY A 119 22.24 -4.81 -4.31
N ILE A 120 21.94 -3.56 -3.93
CA ILE A 120 20.72 -2.86 -4.34
C ILE A 120 20.98 -2.03 -5.61
N THR A 121 20.05 -2.12 -6.55
CA THR A 121 19.98 -1.22 -7.71
C THR A 121 18.56 -0.61 -7.77
N PHE A 122 18.47 0.70 -8.08
CA PHE A 122 17.21 1.39 -8.29
C PHE A 122 17.10 1.89 -9.72
N GLU A 123 15.98 1.57 -10.41
CA GLU A 123 15.74 1.94 -11.79
C GLU A 123 14.42 2.65 -11.99
N LEU A 124 14.42 3.70 -12.81
CA LEU A 124 13.21 4.39 -13.23
C LEU A 124 12.51 3.53 -14.29
N SER A 125 11.35 2.96 -13.95
CA SER A 125 10.62 2.07 -14.85
C SER A 125 9.13 2.04 -14.55
N ASP A 126 8.34 1.77 -15.60
CA ASP A 126 6.91 1.50 -15.48
C ASP A 126 6.68 0.03 -15.12
N ALA A 127 5.94 -0.23 -14.06
CA ALA A 127 5.56 -1.58 -13.64
C ALA A 127 4.78 -2.37 -14.69
N ARG A 128 4.16 -1.68 -15.67
CA ARG A 128 3.39 -2.28 -16.78
C ARG A 128 4.26 -2.72 -17.96
N ALA A 129 5.55 -2.38 -17.93
CA ALA A 129 6.53 -2.72 -18.97
C ALA A 129 7.93 -2.82 -18.33
N VAL A 130 8.13 -3.88 -17.56
CA VAL A 130 9.36 -4.10 -16.76
C VAL A 130 10.53 -4.45 -17.70
N PRO A 131 11.67 -3.71 -17.68
CA PRO A 131 12.74 -3.83 -18.67
C PRO A 131 13.70 -4.99 -18.40
N PHE A 132 13.21 -6.12 -17.91
CA PHE A 132 14.00 -7.31 -17.65
C PHE A 132 13.51 -8.50 -18.47
N PRO A 133 14.39 -9.43 -18.86
CA PRO A 133 14.02 -10.66 -19.52
C PRO A 133 13.08 -11.53 -18.67
N ASP A 134 12.41 -12.49 -19.33
CA ASP A 134 11.60 -13.49 -18.65
C ASP A 134 12.45 -14.29 -17.65
N ALA A 135 11.83 -14.67 -16.52
CA ALA A 135 12.43 -15.53 -15.50
C ALA A 135 13.75 -14.98 -14.88
N SER A 136 13.95 -13.66 -14.87
CA SER A 136 15.15 -12.99 -14.32
C SER A 136 15.23 -13.04 -12.82
N PHE A 137 14.09 -13.15 -12.11
CA PHE A 137 14.00 -13.05 -10.66
C PHE A 137 13.44 -14.31 -10.00
N ASP A 138 13.85 -14.54 -8.75
CA ASP A 138 13.34 -15.62 -7.91
C ASP A 138 12.10 -15.16 -7.12
N ALA A 139 12.01 -13.85 -6.84
CA ALA A 139 10.86 -13.23 -6.19
C ALA A 139 10.58 -11.84 -6.77
N ALA A 140 9.31 -11.55 -7.09
CA ALA A 140 8.82 -10.22 -7.43
C ALA A 140 7.76 -9.80 -6.42
N VAL A 141 7.95 -8.63 -5.80
CA VAL A 141 7.06 -8.10 -4.77
C VAL A 141 6.56 -6.70 -5.12
N CYS A 142 5.39 -6.32 -4.62
CA CYS A 142 4.88 -4.96 -4.69
C CYS A 142 4.28 -4.56 -3.34
N GLY A 143 4.98 -3.71 -2.61
CA GLY A 143 4.55 -3.21 -1.31
C GLY A 143 3.79 -1.88 -1.42
N LEU A 144 2.50 -1.86 -1.05
CA LEU A 144 1.66 -0.66 -0.98
C LEU A 144 1.52 0.13 -2.30
N GLY A 145 1.92 -0.47 -3.44
CA GLY A 145 2.00 0.20 -4.75
C GLY A 145 0.86 -0.15 -5.70
N LEU A 146 0.31 -1.38 -5.67
CA LEU A 146 -0.63 -1.89 -6.68
C LEU A 146 -1.86 -1.02 -6.90
N ASN A 147 -2.40 -0.41 -5.86
CA ASN A 147 -3.59 0.44 -5.94
C ASN A 147 -3.34 1.80 -6.61
N TYR A 148 -2.08 2.17 -6.85
CA TYR A 148 -1.71 3.40 -7.54
C TYR A 148 -1.37 3.17 -9.03
N ILE A 149 -1.26 1.92 -9.47
CA ILE A 149 -1.02 1.58 -10.86
C ILE A 149 -2.34 1.65 -11.63
N SER A 150 -2.37 2.38 -12.74
CA SER A 150 -3.58 2.53 -13.57
C SER A 150 -4.08 1.20 -14.14
N GLU A 151 -3.17 0.25 -14.44
CA GLU A 151 -3.45 -1.08 -14.98
C GLU A 151 -2.76 -2.15 -14.13
N PRO A 152 -3.25 -2.41 -12.88
CA PRO A 152 -2.56 -3.32 -11.95
C PRO A 152 -2.51 -4.77 -12.48
N ALA A 153 -3.48 -5.19 -13.29
CA ALA A 153 -3.47 -6.48 -13.97
C ALA A 153 -2.25 -6.64 -14.90
N ARG A 154 -1.93 -5.59 -15.66
CA ARG A 154 -0.76 -5.58 -16.55
C ARG A 154 0.54 -5.64 -15.74
N ALA A 155 0.64 -4.91 -14.65
CA ALA A 155 1.81 -4.97 -13.75
C ALA A 155 2.00 -6.37 -13.16
N LEU A 156 0.93 -7.04 -12.73
CA LEU A 156 1.01 -8.43 -12.25
C LEU A 156 1.45 -9.40 -13.36
N GLN A 157 1.01 -9.23 -14.60
CA GLN A 157 1.48 -10.02 -15.73
C GLN A 157 2.98 -9.83 -15.98
N GLU A 158 3.48 -8.61 -15.86
CA GLU A 158 4.92 -8.34 -15.94
C GLU A 158 5.68 -8.95 -14.75
N MET A 159 5.17 -8.82 -13.52
CA MET A 159 5.73 -9.52 -12.36
C MET A 159 5.79 -11.04 -12.60
N GLN A 160 4.73 -11.64 -13.17
CA GLN A 160 4.72 -13.06 -13.52
C GLN A 160 5.77 -13.37 -14.58
N ARG A 161 5.85 -12.58 -15.65
CA ARG A 161 6.78 -12.80 -16.76
C ARG A 161 8.23 -12.84 -16.29
N VAL A 162 8.63 -11.86 -15.50
CA VAL A 162 10.01 -11.71 -15.02
C VAL A 162 10.37 -12.64 -13.87
N THR A 163 9.41 -13.25 -13.19
CA THR A 163 9.64 -14.22 -12.11
C THR A 163 9.82 -15.60 -12.71
N ARG A 164 10.83 -16.39 -12.32
CA ARG A 164 11.02 -17.77 -12.79
C ARG A 164 9.90 -18.71 -12.37
N SER A 165 9.71 -19.85 -13.07
CA SER A 165 8.79 -20.91 -12.63
C SER A 165 9.13 -21.36 -11.18
N GLY A 166 8.10 -21.54 -10.36
CA GLY A 166 8.23 -21.80 -8.92
C GLY A 166 8.68 -20.62 -8.09
N GLY A 167 9.00 -19.47 -8.70
CA GLY A 167 9.35 -18.24 -8.00
C GLY A 167 8.15 -17.61 -7.27
N THR A 168 8.42 -16.69 -6.36
CA THR A 168 7.40 -16.02 -5.54
C THR A 168 6.90 -14.74 -6.22
N ILE A 169 5.58 -14.58 -6.30
CA ILE A 169 4.94 -13.32 -6.66
C ILE A 169 4.09 -12.90 -5.46
N ALA A 170 4.28 -11.69 -4.96
CA ALA A 170 3.56 -11.25 -3.78
C ALA A 170 3.28 -9.75 -3.79
N ALA A 171 2.23 -9.35 -3.08
CA ALA A 171 1.91 -7.96 -2.87
C ALA A 171 1.20 -7.75 -1.53
N TYR A 172 1.22 -6.50 -1.05
CA TYR A 172 0.35 -6.09 0.04
C TYR A 172 -0.14 -4.66 -0.18
N VAL A 173 -1.32 -4.37 0.35
CA VAL A 173 -1.99 -3.07 0.27
C VAL A 173 -2.58 -2.70 1.62
N TRP A 174 -2.63 -1.41 1.95
CA TRP A 174 -3.32 -0.97 3.15
C TRP A 174 -4.82 -1.32 3.09
N ASP A 175 -5.39 -1.76 4.21
CA ASP A 175 -6.85 -1.82 4.39
C ASP A 175 -7.39 -0.42 4.70
N TYR A 176 -7.55 0.39 3.67
CA TYR A 176 -8.06 1.75 3.81
C TYR A 176 -9.51 1.82 4.28
N ALA A 177 -10.29 0.77 4.04
CA ALA A 177 -11.73 0.76 4.38
C ALA A 177 -11.97 0.67 5.89
N GLN A 178 -11.11 -0.10 6.61
CA GLN A 178 -11.33 -0.36 8.04
C GLN A 178 -10.03 -0.45 8.85
N GLY A 179 -8.93 -0.93 8.25
CA GLY A 179 -7.75 -1.38 8.96
C GLY A 179 -6.75 -0.30 9.33
N VAL A 180 -6.60 0.74 8.53
CA VAL A 180 -5.69 1.86 8.85
C VAL A 180 -6.43 2.84 9.73
N ARG A 181 -6.48 2.54 11.05
CA ARG A 181 -7.36 3.27 11.98
C ARG A 181 -7.08 4.77 12.03
N PHE A 182 -5.83 5.19 12.04
CA PHE A 182 -5.49 6.62 12.09
C PHE A 182 -5.98 7.40 10.85
N LEU A 183 -6.05 6.77 9.66
CA LEU A 183 -6.68 7.37 8.48
C LEU A 183 -8.20 7.26 8.53
N ARG A 184 -8.73 6.17 9.08
CA ARG A 184 -10.18 5.99 9.20
C ARG A 184 -10.80 7.04 10.12
N GLU A 185 -10.19 7.27 11.30
CA GLU A 185 -10.63 8.33 12.21
C GLU A 185 -10.59 9.71 11.54
N PHE A 186 -9.55 9.97 10.74
CA PHE A 186 -9.47 11.21 9.98
C PHE A 186 -10.65 11.35 8.99
N TRP A 187 -10.91 10.31 8.17
CA TRP A 187 -11.97 10.39 7.17
C TRP A 187 -13.37 10.45 7.82
N ASP A 188 -13.59 9.74 8.90
CA ASP A 188 -14.88 9.78 9.63
C ASP A 188 -15.12 11.18 10.24
N ALA A 189 -14.09 11.83 10.77
CA ALA A 189 -14.17 13.19 11.25
C ALA A 189 -14.40 14.20 10.10
N ALA A 190 -13.64 14.06 9.01
CA ALA A 190 -13.72 14.94 7.85
C ALA A 190 -15.10 14.86 7.18
N ILE A 191 -15.61 13.64 6.95
CA ILE A 191 -16.93 13.41 6.34
C ILE A 191 -18.09 13.93 7.22
N ALA A 192 -17.94 13.88 8.53
CA ALA A 192 -18.96 14.41 9.43
C ALA A 192 -19.01 15.95 9.44
N VAL A 193 -17.90 16.62 9.13
CA VAL A 193 -17.79 18.09 9.01
C VAL A 193 -18.14 18.56 7.59
N ASP A 194 -17.60 17.85 6.60
CA ASP A 194 -17.74 18.17 5.17
C ASP A 194 -18.06 16.88 4.40
N PRO A 195 -19.31 16.67 3.96
CA PRO A 195 -19.70 15.48 3.20
C PRO A 195 -18.92 15.26 1.90
N GLU A 196 -18.33 16.32 1.30
CA GLU A 196 -17.52 16.21 0.07
C GLU A 196 -16.22 15.44 0.31
N ALA A 197 -15.74 15.34 1.56
CA ALA A 197 -14.59 14.53 1.94
C ALA A 197 -14.70 13.05 1.49
N ARG A 198 -15.93 12.55 1.29
CA ARG A 198 -16.19 11.19 0.79
C ARG A 198 -15.51 10.89 -0.55
N ALA A 199 -15.36 11.89 -1.40
CA ALA A 199 -14.72 11.73 -2.71
C ALA A 199 -13.20 11.51 -2.60
N PHE A 200 -12.59 11.90 -1.49
CA PHE A 200 -11.15 11.77 -1.23
C PHE A 200 -10.80 10.51 -0.45
N ASP A 201 -11.77 9.89 0.23
CA ASP A 201 -11.58 8.73 1.09
C ASP A 201 -11.04 7.52 0.32
N GLN A 202 -9.82 7.11 0.62
CA GLN A 202 -9.13 5.98 -0.01
C GLN A 202 -9.88 4.65 0.20
N GLY A 203 -10.59 4.48 1.32
CA GLY A 203 -11.40 3.29 1.57
C GLY A 203 -12.55 3.12 0.56
N ARG A 204 -12.99 4.22 -0.06
CA ARG A 204 -14.00 4.23 -1.13
C ARG A 204 -13.37 4.20 -2.53
N ARG A 205 -12.24 4.87 -2.69
CA ARG A 205 -11.55 5.01 -3.97
C ARG A 205 -10.80 3.75 -4.40
N PHE A 206 -10.33 2.94 -3.44
CA PHE A 206 -9.53 1.75 -3.70
C PHE A 206 -10.23 0.46 -3.24
N PRO A 207 -11.32 0.02 -3.89
CA PRO A 207 -12.02 -1.21 -3.51
C PRO A 207 -11.16 -2.48 -3.65
N MET A 208 -10.10 -2.43 -4.47
CA MET A 208 -9.12 -3.51 -4.56
C MET A 208 -8.29 -3.72 -3.28
N CYS A 209 -8.24 -2.72 -2.38
CA CYS A 209 -7.53 -2.81 -1.11
C CYS A 209 -8.30 -3.65 -0.08
N SER A 210 -8.65 -4.88 -0.46
CA SER A 210 -9.36 -5.89 0.33
C SER A 210 -8.83 -7.28 -0.01
N LEU A 211 -9.10 -8.29 0.83
CA LEU A 211 -8.72 -9.68 0.55
C LEU A 211 -9.32 -10.18 -0.77
N ASP A 212 -10.60 -9.89 -0.99
CA ASP A 212 -11.28 -10.32 -2.21
C ASP A 212 -10.79 -9.56 -3.44
N GLY A 213 -10.47 -8.26 -3.30
CA GLY A 213 -9.87 -7.46 -4.35
C GLY A 213 -8.51 -8.00 -4.78
N LEU A 214 -7.63 -8.32 -3.83
CA LEU A 214 -6.33 -8.92 -4.13
C LEU A 214 -6.48 -10.33 -4.74
N ARG A 215 -7.36 -11.17 -4.18
CA ARG A 215 -7.62 -12.50 -4.74
C ARG A 215 -8.09 -12.41 -6.18
N THR A 216 -9.05 -11.54 -6.47
CA THR A 216 -9.59 -11.34 -7.81
C THR A 216 -8.52 -10.83 -8.78
N LEU A 217 -7.70 -9.88 -8.33
CA LEU A 217 -6.63 -9.34 -9.15
C LEU A 217 -5.59 -10.41 -9.52
N PHE A 218 -5.23 -11.31 -8.58
CA PHE A 218 -4.28 -12.39 -8.84
C PHE A 218 -4.81 -13.49 -9.77
N GLN A 219 -6.11 -13.51 -10.09
CA GLN A 219 -6.67 -14.44 -11.09
C GLN A 219 -6.25 -14.12 -12.54
N VAL A 220 -5.67 -12.94 -12.80
CA VAL A 220 -5.18 -12.56 -14.14
C VAL A 220 -3.85 -13.21 -14.50
N ILE A 221 -3.20 -13.89 -13.56
CA ILE A 221 -1.91 -14.55 -13.73
C ILE A 221 -2.00 -16.04 -13.41
N GLU A 222 -1.13 -16.83 -14.04
CA GLU A 222 -1.05 -18.28 -13.82
C GLU A 222 -0.17 -18.58 -12.61
N VAL A 223 -0.81 -18.86 -11.49
CA VAL A 223 -0.14 -19.10 -10.21
C VAL A 223 -0.74 -20.28 -9.46
N LYS A 224 0.07 -20.85 -8.57
CA LYS A 224 -0.33 -21.90 -7.63
C LYS A 224 0.01 -21.48 -6.20
N GLU A 225 -0.46 -22.24 -5.22
CA GLU A 225 -0.18 -22.00 -3.79
C GLU A 225 -0.54 -20.59 -3.32
N VAL A 226 -1.67 -20.06 -3.80
CA VAL A 226 -2.13 -18.72 -3.39
C VAL A 226 -2.46 -18.71 -1.91
N LYS A 227 -1.82 -17.79 -1.17
CA LYS A 227 -2.06 -17.55 0.25
C LYS A 227 -2.34 -16.07 0.50
N LEU A 228 -3.31 -15.80 1.35
CA LEU A 228 -3.66 -14.46 1.81
C LEU A 228 -3.44 -14.35 3.31
N SER A 229 -3.15 -13.14 3.77
CA SER A 229 -2.95 -12.84 5.19
C SER A 229 -3.35 -11.40 5.51
N ALA A 230 -3.71 -11.18 6.78
CA ALA A 230 -3.74 -9.86 7.37
C ALA A 230 -2.39 -9.61 8.05
N LEU A 231 -1.71 -8.53 7.67
CA LEU A 231 -0.53 -8.02 8.36
C LEU A 231 -0.97 -6.84 9.22
N GLN A 232 -0.52 -6.78 10.46
CA GLN A 232 -0.95 -5.75 11.39
C GLN A 232 0.23 -5.18 12.15
N VAL A 233 0.26 -3.85 12.26
CA VAL A 233 1.24 -3.11 13.05
C VAL A 233 0.51 -2.13 13.97
N VAL A 234 1.20 -1.67 15.00
CA VAL A 234 0.71 -0.60 15.87
C VAL A 234 1.32 0.71 15.45
N THR A 235 0.47 1.70 15.19
CA THR A 235 0.89 3.07 14.90
C THR A 235 0.84 3.89 16.18
N ARG A 236 1.93 4.59 16.49
CA ARG A 236 2.08 5.39 17.71
C ARG A 236 2.41 6.82 17.38
N PHE A 237 1.71 7.72 18.06
CA PHE A 237 1.95 9.16 18.01
C PHE A 237 2.12 9.63 19.45
N ALA A 238 3.20 10.35 19.74
CA ALA A 238 3.49 10.83 21.09
C ALA A 238 2.50 11.91 21.57
N SER A 239 1.78 12.54 20.63
CA SER A 239 0.78 13.55 20.93
C SER A 239 -0.21 13.72 19.77
N PHE A 240 -1.30 14.44 20.02
CA PHE A 240 -2.21 14.87 18.97
C PHE A 240 -1.51 15.73 17.90
N ASP A 241 -0.56 16.58 18.28
CA ASP A 241 0.15 17.41 17.32
C ASP A 241 1.08 16.58 16.43
N GLU A 242 1.69 15.50 16.91
CA GLU A 242 2.45 14.56 16.09
C GLU A 242 1.54 13.80 15.09
N TYR A 243 0.31 13.50 15.48
CA TYR A 243 -0.69 12.93 14.56
C TYR A 243 -1.14 13.97 13.52
N TRP A 244 -1.37 15.22 13.94
CA TRP A 244 -1.97 16.25 13.09
C TRP A 244 -0.99 16.90 12.13
N ALA A 245 0.26 17.14 12.53
CA ALA A 245 1.24 17.89 11.73
C ALA A 245 1.47 17.32 10.31
N PRO A 246 1.62 16.01 10.10
CA PRO A 246 1.79 15.46 8.76
C PRO A 246 0.57 15.65 7.85
N LEU A 247 -0.63 15.75 8.42
CA LEU A 247 -1.86 16.01 7.65
C LEU A 247 -1.88 17.42 7.02
N LEU A 248 -0.98 18.31 7.44
CA LEU A 248 -0.82 19.64 6.86
C LEU A 248 0.22 19.69 5.73
N SER A 249 0.88 18.58 5.42
CA SER A 249 1.97 18.52 4.43
C SER A 249 1.53 18.73 2.97
N GLY A 250 0.24 18.55 2.66
CA GLY A 250 -0.29 18.62 1.30
C GLY A 250 0.13 17.44 0.40
N GLN A 251 0.64 16.33 0.96
CA GLN A 251 1.04 15.15 0.21
C GLN A 251 0.28 13.88 0.66
N GLY A 252 -0.36 13.22 -0.29
CA GLY A 252 -1.29 12.14 -0.06
C GLY A 252 -2.74 12.60 0.09
N SER A 253 -3.71 11.68 0.07
CA SER A 253 -5.15 12.01 0.01
C SER A 253 -5.64 12.90 1.15
N ALA A 254 -5.37 12.53 2.39
CA ALA A 254 -5.85 13.28 3.56
C ALA A 254 -5.23 14.69 3.67
N PRO A 255 -3.90 14.87 3.52
CA PRO A 255 -3.28 16.19 3.46
C PRO A 255 -3.77 17.04 2.28
N ASN A 256 -3.93 16.46 1.09
CA ASN A 256 -4.43 17.17 -0.08
C ASN A 256 -5.88 17.64 0.12
N TYR A 257 -6.73 16.81 0.74
CA TYR A 257 -8.07 17.23 1.11
C TYR A 257 -8.03 18.44 2.04
N LEU A 258 -7.26 18.38 3.13
CA LEU A 258 -7.16 19.50 4.07
C LEU A 258 -6.62 20.78 3.40
N ALA A 259 -5.61 20.66 2.53
CA ALA A 259 -5.05 21.79 1.81
C ALA A 259 -6.08 22.48 0.88
N SER A 260 -7.05 21.71 0.38
CA SER A 260 -8.12 22.21 -0.48
C SER A 260 -9.29 22.89 0.27
N ARG A 261 -9.28 22.86 1.62
CA ARG A 261 -10.37 23.39 2.46
C ARG A 261 -9.97 24.71 3.11
N ASP A 262 -10.97 25.52 3.43
CA ASP A 262 -10.78 26.76 4.18
C ASP A 262 -10.36 26.51 5.64
N ALA A 263 -10.02 27.58 6.34
CA ALA A 263 -9.55 27.53 7.71
C ALA A 263 -10.65 27.03 8.69
N GLN A 264 -11.92 27.31 8.40
CA GLN A 264 -13.05 26.94 9.25
C GLN A 264 -13.26 25.42 9.22
N ILE A 265 -13.29 24.82 8.02
CA ILE A 265 -13.42 23.36 7.85
C ILE A 265 -12.22 22.65 8.48
N ARG A 266 -10.98 23.13 8.23
CA ARG A 266 -9.77 22.55 8.82
C ARG A 266 -9.82 22.57 10.37
N ALA A 267 -10.24 23.70 10.96
CA ALA A 267 -10.38 23.82 12.41
C ALA A 267 -11.46 22.90 12.96
N ALA A 268 -12.60 22.76 12.29
CA ALA A 268 -13.68 21.89 12.71
C ALA A 268 -13.26 20.39 12.66
N VAL A 269 -12.56 19.96 11.61
CA VAL A 269 -12.01 18.60 11.52
C VAL A 269 -10.98 18.35 12.64
N ARG A 270 -10.06 19.31 12.87
CA ARG A 270 -9.06 19.21 13.94
C ARG A 270 -9.71 19.05 15.32
N ASN A 271 -10.67 19.93 15.66
CA ASN A 271 -11.35 19.92 16.94
C ASN A 271 -12.12 18.61 17.16
N ARG A 272 -12.78 18.11 16.10
CA ARG A 272 -13.48 16.84 16.16
C ARG A 272 -12.50 15.68 16.41
N LEU A 273 -11.39 15.59 15.69
CA LEU A 273 -10.37 14.57 15.91
C LEU A 273 -9.82 14.63 17.34
N GLN A 274 -9.49 15.81 17.83
CA GLN A 274 -8.96 16.01 19.18
C GLN A 274 -9.94 15.56 20.27
N ALA A 275 -11.26 15.65 20.02
CA ALA A 275 -12.28 15.24 20.97
C ALA A 275 -12.52 13.71 21.00
N PHE A 276 -12.22 12.97 19.90
CA PHE A 276 -12.61 11.57 19.78
C PHE A 276 -11.43 10.59 19.64
N LEU A 277 -10.23 11.08 19.31
CA LEU A 277 -9.07 10.18 19.23
C LEU A 277 -8.75 9.59 20.61
N PRO A 278 -8.53 8.27 20.69
CA PRO A 278 -8.16 7.63 21.94
C PRO A 278 -6.77 8.09 22.37
N THR A 279 -6.68 8.73 23.51
CA THR A 279 -5.41 9.16 24.12
C THR A 279 -5.22 8.47 25.47
N ASP A 280 -3.98 8.07 25.76
CA ASP A 280 -3.60 7.59 27.09
C ASP A 280 -3.45 8.76 28.09
N ALA A 281 -3.09 8.44 29.33
CA ALA A 281 -2.90 9.44 30.40
C ALA A 281 -1.74 10.41 30.09
N GLN A 282 -0.83 10.08 29.21
CA GLN A 282 0.31 10.91 28.78
C GLN A 282 0.00 11.71 27.50
N GLY A 283 -1.19 11.53 26.91
CA GLY A 283 -1.61 12.17 25.66
C GLY A 283 -1.14 11.47 24.39
N SER A 284 -0.55 10.28 24.50
CA SER A 284 -0.12 9.48 23.34
C SER A 284 -1.33 8.79 22.70
N ILE A 285 -1.22 8.54 21.38
CA ILE A 285 -2.25 7.90 20.58
C ILE A 285 -1.67 6.60 20.01
N GLU A 286 -2.30 5.47 20.31
CA GLU A 286 -1.98 4.18 19.71
C GLU A 286 -3.17 3.63 18.94
N MET A 287 -2.93 3.26 17.68
CA MET A 287 -3.97 2.69 16.83
C MET A 287 -3.41 1.55 15.98
N PRO A 288 -4.20 0.48 15.73
CA PRO A 288 -3.77 -0.56 14.79
C PRO A 288 -3.82 -0.04 13.35
N ALA A 289 -2.86 -0.53 12.55
CA ALA A 289 -2.91 -0.41 11.11
C ALA A 289 -2.74 -1.78 10.48
N ARG A 290 -3.68 -2.14 9.59
CA ARG A 290 -3.74 -3.42 8.91
C ARG A 290 -3.50 -3.25 7.42
N ALA A 291 -2.77 -4.20 6.85
CA ALA A 291 -2.67 -4.41 5.42
C ALA A 291 -3.13 -5.82 5.03
N TRP A 292 -3.64 -5.96 3.83
CA TRP A 292 -3.95 -7.22 3.21
C TRP A 292 -2.80 -7.66 2.32
N ALA A 293 -2.33 -8.88 2.51
CA ALA A 293 -1.22 -9.45 1.76
C ALA A 293 -1.65 -10.69 0.98
N ILE A 294 -1.04 -10.87 -0.18
CA ILE A 294 -1.19 -12.05 -1.04
C ILE A 294 0.18 -12.51 -1.52
N ARG A 295 0.41 -13.82 -1.54
CA ARG A 295 1.55 -14.45 -2.18
C ARG A 295 1.13 -15.67 -2.96
N ALA A 296 1.86 -15.97 -4.03
CA ALA A 296 1.65 -17.12 -4.87
C ALA A 296 2.99 -17.61 -5.45
N ARG A 297 3.01 -18.81 -6.01
CA ARG A 297 4.11 -19.32 -6.81
C ARG A 297 3.74 -19.23 -8.29
N ARG A 298 4.67 -18.74 -9.12
CA ARG A 298 4.50 -18.84 -10.57
C ARG A 298 4.35 -20.32 -10.96
N ALA A 299 3.35 -20.63 -11.79
CA ALA A 299 3.10 -21.98 -12.33
C ALA A 299 4.28 -22.51 -13.15
#